data_de551e9693b5c2b5c108aebaae1ae1aa
#
_entry.id   de551e9693b5c2b5c108aebaae1ae1aa
#
_cell.length_a   1.000
_cell.length_b   1.000
_cell.length_c   1.000
_cell.angle_alpha   90.00
_cell.angle_beta   90.00
_cell.angle_gamma   90.00
#
_symmetry.space_group_name_H-M   'P 1'
#
loop_
_entity.id
_entity.type
_entity.pdbx_description
1 polymer ?
#
loop_
_entity_poly.entity_id
_entity_poly.type
_entity_poly.pdbx_seq_one_letter_code
_entity_poly.pdbx_strand_id
1 'polypeptide(L)'
;MLLRDGAPDFAAGRAYYAMFYAAEAALANTELQFRKHSGVHAAFGEHLAKPGLLDAKFHRWLLDAFDKRILGDYSYEMDVNDAAAREMIGQAREFVSAVDTYLKSH
;
A
#
# COMPACT_ATOMS: atom_id res chain seq x y z
N MET A 1 4.05 -24.41 -0.02
CA MET A 1 4.53 -23.13 0.51
C MET A 1 4.15 -21.99 -0.40
N LEU A 2 3.71 -20.90 0.21
CA LEU A 2 3.17 -19.78 -0.55
C LEU A 2 4.16 -19.07 -1.46
N LEU A 3 5.45 -19.10 -1.17
CA LEU A 3 6.45 -18.46 -2.03
C LEU A 3 6.86 -19.30 -3.23
N ARG A 4 6.21 -20.43 -3.43
CA ARG A 4 6.29 -21.20 -4.68
C ARG A 4 4.92 -21.10 -5.34
N ASP A 5 4.79 -21.50 -6.57
CA ASP A 5 3.50 -21.57 -7.27
C ASP A 5 2.81 -20.20 -7.42
N GLY A 6 3.59 -19.15 -7.77
CA GLY A 6 3.02 -17.83 -7.97
C GLY A 6 2.83 -17.03 -6.69
N ALA A 7 3.32 -17.52 -5.58
CA ALA A 7 3.14 -16.87 -4.28
C ALA A 7 3.76 -15.48 -4.16
N PRO A 8 4.86 -15.10 -4.87
CA PRO A 8 5.32 -13.72 -4.83
C PRO A 8 4.26 -12.72 -5.29
N ASP A 9 3.51 -13.06 -6.34
CA ASP A 9 2.42 -12.21 -6.82
C ASP A 9 1.31 -12.10 -5.78
N PHE A 10 0.98 -13.21 -5.16
CA PHE A 10 -0.02 -13.24 -4.09
C PHE A 10 0.43 -12.42 -2.88
N ALA A 11 1.69 -12.58 -2.48
CA ALA A 11 2.26 -11.82 -1.37
C ALA A 11 2.28 -10.32 -1.67
N ALA A 12 2.60 -9.93 -2.91
CA ALA A 12 2.57 -8.54 -3.33
C ALA A 12 1.16 -7.96 -3.24
N GLY A 13 0.16 -8.72 -3.65
CA GLY A 13 -1.23 -8.30 -3.53
C GLY A 13 -1.65 -8.09 -2.08
N ARG A 14 -1.25 -8.99 -1.21
CA ARG A 14 -1.54 -8.87 0.22
C ARG A 14 -0.84 -7.68 0.84
N ALA A 15 0.41 -7.42 0.46
CA ALA A 15 1.15 -6.27 0.93
C ALA A 15 0.47 -4.97 0.49
N TYR A 16 0.05 -4.90 -0.76
CA TYR A 16 -0.69 -3.74 -1.25
C TYR A 16 -1.96 -3.52 -0.43
N TYR A 17 -2.76 -4.56 -0.22
CA TYR A 17 -4.02 -4.40 0.52
C TYR A 17 -3.79 -4.01 1.97
N ALA A 18 -2.70 -4.47 2.60
CA ALA A 18 -2.37 -4.01 3.95
C ALA A 18 -2.13 -2.51 3.97
N MET A 19 -1.36 -1.99 3.00
CA MET A 19 -1.14 -0.55 2.88
C MET A 19 -2.43 0.19 2.57
N PHE A 20 -3.25 -0.35 1.68
CA PHE A 20 -4.50 0.28 1.27
C PHE A 20 -5.46 0.42 2.44
N TYR A 21 -5.65 -0.65 3.22
CA TYR A 21 -6.55 -0.59 4.37
C TYR A 21 -6.00 0.32 5.46
N ALA A 22 -4.68 0.36 5.65
CA ALA A 22 -4.08 1.30 6.57
C ALA A 22 -4.30 2.75 6.11
N ALA A 23 -4.18 3.00 4.81
CA ALA A 23 -4.45 4.32 4.25
C ALA A 23 -5.91 4.73 4.47
N GLU A 24 -6.84 3.81 4.28
CA GLU A 24 -8.26 4.07 4.56
C GLU A 24 -8.46 4.41 6.04
N ALA A 25 -7.82 3.67 6.94
CA ALA A 25 -7.91 3.94 8.38
C ALA A 25 -7.39 5.33 8.72
N ALA A 26 -6.26 5.72 8.11
CA ALA A 26 -5.68 7.04 8.34
C ALA A 26 -6.59 8.17 7.84
N LEU A 27 -7.42 7.89 6.84
CA LEU A 27 -8.34 8.87 6.27
C LEU A 27 -9.73 8.83 6.88
N ALA A 28 -9.99 7.92 7.80
CA ALA A 28 -11.33 7.70 8.33
C ALA A 28 -11.92 8.95 9.00
N ASN A 29 -11.08 9.80 9.59
CA ASN A 29 -11.53 11.00 10.28
C ASN A 29 -11.74 12.20 9.37
N THR A 30 -11.50 12.05 8.06
CA THR A 30 -11.61 13.19 7.13
C THR A 30 -13.02 13.38 6.58
N GLU A 31 -13.93 12.49 6.88
CA GLU A 31 -15.30 12.47 6.36
C GLU A 31 -15.38 12.30 4.85
N LEU A 32 -14.26 11.96 4.21
CA LEU A 32 -14.23 11.70 2.78
C LEU A 32 -14.71 10.29 2.49
N GLN A 33 -15.42 10.14 1.38
CA GLN A 33 -15.89 8.83 0.93
C GLN A 33 -15.24 8.50 -0.40
N PHE A 34 -14.79 7.25 -0.52
CA PHE A 34 -14.06 6.82 -1.70
C PHE A 34 -14.73 5.60 -2.31
N ARG A 35 -14.93 5.64 -3.63
CA ARG A 35 -15.51 4.51 -4.36
C ARG A 35 -14.45 3.73 -5.12
N LYS A 36 -13.27 4.30 -5.30
CA LYS A 36 -12.19 3.70 -6.09
C LYS A 36 -10.89 3.77 -5.30
N HIS A 37 -10.01 2.80 -5.57
CA HIS A 37 -8.68 2.82 -4.99
C HIS A 37 -7.93 4.11 -5.29
N SER A 38 -8.05 4.63 -6.52
CA SER A 38 -7.39 5.87 -6.90
C SER A 38 -7.81 7.06 -6.03
N GLY A 39 -9.05 7.09 -5.57
CA GLY A 39 -9.51 8.13 -4.66
C GLY A 39 -8.80 8.08 -3.31
N VAL A 40 -8.61 6.88 -2.78
CA VAL A 40 -7.86 6.69 -1.53
C VAL A 40 -6.41 7.09 -1.71
N HIS A 41 -5.77 6.67 -2.83
CA HIS A 41 -4.38 7.01 -3.11
C HIS A 41 -4.18 8.52 -3.19
N ALA A 42 -5.05 9.21 -3.93
CA ALA A 42 -4.95 10.66 -4.10
C ALA A 42 -5.16 11.38 -2.77
N ALA A 43 -6.16 10.95 -2.00
CA ALA A 43 -6.45 11.58 -0.70
C ALA A 43 -5.32 11.38 0.30
N PHE A 44 -4.71 10.18 0.30
CA PHE A 44 -3.55 9.93 1.16
C PHE A 44 -2.42 10.90 0.82
N GLY A 45 -2.14 11.07 -0.47
CA GLY A 45 -1.10 12.01 -0.91
C GLY A 45 -1.41 13.43 -0.51
N GLU A 46 -2.63 13.89 -0.74
CA GLU A 46 -3.00 15.28 -0.51
C GLU A 46 -3.15 15.62 0.97
N HIS A 47 -3.77 14.73 1.75
CA HIS A 47 -4.14 15.05 3.12
C HIS A 47 -3.15 14.57 4.17
N LEU A 48 -2.27 13.62 3.84
CA LEU A 48 -1.34 13.05 4.79
C LEU A 48 0.12 13.24 4.39
N ALA A 49 0.46 12.98 3.13
CA ALA A 49 1.84 13.08 2.68
C ALA A 49 2.26 14.53 2.41
N LYS A 50 1.46 15.26 1.65
CA LYS A 50 1.78 16.64 1.28
C LYS A 50 1.93 17.55 2.49
N PRO A 51 1.03 17.51 3.50
CA PRO A 51 1.21 18.33 4.71
C PRO A 51 2.28 17.79 5.65
N GLY A 52 2.87 16.64 5.38
CA GLY A 52 3.94 16.08 6.21
C GLY A 52 3.47 15.34 7.46
N LEU A 53 2.19 14.98 7.53
CA LEU A 53 1.69 14.20 8.65
C LEU A 53 2.21 12.77 8.64
N LEU A 54 2.42 12.23 7.42
CA LEU A 54 3.12 10.97 7.20
C LEU A 54 4.15 11.21 6.12
N ASP A 55 5.27 10.49 6.18
CA ASP A 55 6.36 10.68 5.22
C ASP A 55 5.87 10.42 3.78
N ALA A 56 6.31 11.25 2.85
CA ALA A 56 5.93 11.15 1.44
C ALA A 56 6.28 9.78 0.83
N LYS A 57 7.28 9.08 1.39
CA LYS A 57 7.67 7.76 0.89
C LYS A 57 6.51 6.76 0.97
N PHE A 58 5.62 6.90 1.95
CA PHE A 58 4.48 6.01 2.12
C PHE A 58 3.49 6.16 0.97
N HIS A 59 3.26 7.38 0.51
CA HIS A 59 2.42 7.60 -0.66
C HIS A 59 3.02 6.95 -1.90
N ARG A 60 4.33 7.11 -2.10
CA ARG A 60 5.02 6.49 -3.22
C ARG A 60 4.94 4.97 -3.14
N TRP A 61 5.14 4.39 -1.97
CA TRP A 61 5.05 2.94 -1.79
C TRP A 61 3.65 2.41 -2.10
N LEU A 62 2.62 3.14 -1.69
CA LEU A 62 1.24 2.76 -1.97
C LEU A 62 0.97 2.70 -3.47
N LEU A 63 1.43 3.73 -4.20
CA LEU A 63 1.25 3.78 -5.66
C LEU A 63 2.06 2.69 -6.36
N ASP A 64 3.30 2.48 -5.95
CA ASP A 64 4.16 1.45 -6.54
C ASP A 64 3.59 0.06 -6.29
N ALA A 65 3.09 -0.17 -5.10
CA ALA A 65 2.50 -1.47 -4.76
C ALA A 65 1.24 -1.73 -5.58
N PHE A 66 0.42 -0.71 -5.80
CA PHE A 66 -0.77 -0.83 -6.65
C PHE A 66 -0.38 -1.19 -8.08
N ASP A 67 0.64 -0.52 -8.64
CA ASP A 67 1.10 -0.81 -9.98
C ASP A 67 1.60 -2.24 -10.10
N LYS A 68 2.37 -2.72 -9.13
CA LYS A 68 2.88 -4.09 -9.13
C LYS A 68 1.75 -5.11 -9.01
N ARG A 69 0.74 -4.81 -8.20
CA ARG A 69 -0.42 -5.68 -8.08
C ARG A 69 -1.17 -5.80 -9.40
N ILE A 70 -1.39 -4.68 -10.08
CA ILE A 70 -2.08 -4.68 -11.37
C ILE A 70 -1.28 -5.47 -12.41
N LEU A 71 0.03 -5.27 -12.47
CA LEU A 71 0.88 -6.02 -13.41
C LEU A 71 0.86 -7.51 -13.11
N GLY A 72 0.92 -7.90 -11.85
CA GLY A 72 0.84 -9.30 -11.45
C GLY A 72 -0.48 -9.95 -11.84
N ASP A 73 -1.58 -9.19 -11.78
CA ASP A 73 -2.91 -9.70 -12.13
C ASP A 73 -3.09 -9.90 -13.63
N TYR A 74 -2.42 -9.11 -14.46
CA TYR A 74 -2.73 -9.04 -15.88
C TYR A 74 -1.57 -9.36 -16.82
N SER A 75 -0.38 -9.61 -16.31
CA SER A 75 0.78 -9.86 -17.16
C SER A 75 1.61 -11.03 -16.66
N TYR A 76 1.65 -12.08 -17.46
CA TYR A 76 2.51 -13.22 -17.16
C TYR A 76 3.99 -12.91 -17.35
N GLU A 77 4.31 -11.82 -18.04
CA GLU A 77 5.70 -11.46 -18.33
C GLU A 77 6.33 -10.59 -17.25
N MET A 78 5.50 -10.02 -16.39
CA MET A 78 5.94 -9.07 -15.37
C MET A 78 5.77 -9.66 -13.98
N ASP A 79 6.30 -10.85 -13.79
CA ASP A 79 6.19 -11.53 -12.50
C ASP A 79 6.93 -10.76 -11.41
N VAL A 80 6.28 -10.63 -10.26
CA VAL A 80 6.92 -10.10 -9.06
C VAL A 80 7.80 -11.21 -8.49
N ASN A 81 9.10 -10.99 -8.43
CA ASN A 81 10.02 -12.00 -7.90
C ASN A 81 10.03 -11.97 -6.36
N ASP A 82 10.70 -12.99 -5.77
CA ASP A 82 10.76 -13.12 -4.31
C ASP A 82 11.36 -11.91 -3.62
N ALA A 83 12.41 -11.32 -4.19
CA ALA A 83 13.07 -10.17 -3.59
C ALA A 83 12.13 -8.95 -3.56
N ALA A 84 11.42 -8.71 -4.66
CA ALA A 84 10.46 -7.62 -4.74
C ALA A 84 9.30 -7.85 -3.77
N ALA A 85 8.80 -9.08 -3.66
CA ALA A 85 7.72 -9.40 -2.73
C ALA A 85 8.15 -9.16 -1.28
N ARG A 86 9.36 -9.56 -0.93
CA ARG A 86 9.89 -9.34 0.42
C ARG A 86 10.03 -7.86 0.73
N GLU A 87 10.49 -7.08 -0.23
CA GLU A 87 10.59 -5.64 -0.08
C GLU A 87 9.22 -5.02 0.14
N MET A 88 8.23 -5.42 -0.63
CA MET A 88 6.86 -4.92 -0.46
C MET A 88 6.28 -5.29 0.89
N ILE A 89 6.53 -6.49 1.38
CA ILE A 89 6.08 -6.92 2.69
C ILE A 89 6.71 -6.04 3.79
N GLY A 90 8.02 -5.79 3.68
CA GLY A 90 8.71 -4.90 4.61
C GLY A 90 8.15 -3.48 4.58
N GLN A 91 7.90 -2.97 3.39
CA GLN A 91 7.29 -1.65 3.21
C GLN A 91 5.88 -1.60 3.81
N ALA A 92 5.09 -2.66 3.60
CA ALA A 92 3.74 -2.73 4.16
C ALA A 92 3.77 -2.71 5.69
N ARG A 93 4.71 -3.44 6.29
CA ARG A 93 4.85 -3.44 7.75
C ARG A 93 5.20 -2.06 8.28
N GLU A 94 6.13 -1.38 7.63
CA GLU A 94 6.52 -0.03 8.03
C GLU A 94 5.36 0.95 7.83
N PHE A 95 4.63 0.82 6.73
CA PHE A 95 3.47 1.64 6.43
C PHE A 95 2.40 1.50 7.52
N VAL A 96 2.03 0.26 7.84
CA VAL A 96 1.01 -0.02 8.85
C VAL A 96 1.44 0.51 10.22
N SER A 97 2.71 0.31 10.56
CA SER A 97 3.27 0.80 11.82
C SER A 97 3.21 2.32 11.90
N ALA A 98 3.56 3.00 10.80
CA ALA A 98 3.53 4.46 10.76
C ALA A 98 2.10 5.00 10.91
N VAL A 99 1.13 4.35 10.25
CA VAL A 99 -0.27 4.73 10.37
C VAL A 99 -0.77 4.50 11.80
N ASP A 100 -0.42 3.37 12.39
CA ASP A 100 -0.81 3.09 13.76
C ASP A 100 -0.29 4.16 14.73
N THR A 101 0.96 4.55 14.58
CA THR A 101 1.55 5.62 15.38
C THR A 101 0.82 6.95 15.15
N TYR A 102 0.53 7.26 13.88
CA TYR A 102 -0.20 8.47 13.53
C TYR A 102 -1.58 8.51 14.20
N LEU A 103 -2.32 7.40 14.13
CA LEU A 103 -3.67 7.32 14.70
C LEU A 103 -3.66 7.45 16.22
N LYS A 104 -2.62 6.96 16.89
CA LYS A 104 -2.50 7.09 18.34
C LYS A 104 -2.20 8.52 18.78
N SER A 105 -1.63 9.33 17.90
CA SER A 105 -1.25 10.71 18.19
C SER A 105 -2.27 11.73 17.70
N HIS A 106 -3.21 11.30 16.93
CA HIS A 106 -4.22 12.15 16.33
C HIS A 106 -5.61 11.52 16.50
#